data_be796b605013368ad071032e614cda16
#
_entry.id   be796b605013368ad071032e614cda16
#
_cell.length_a   1.000
_cell.length_b   1.000
_cell.length_c   1.000
_cell.angle_alpha   90.00
_cell.angle_beta   90.00
_cell.angle_gamma   90.00
#
_symmetry.space_group_name_H-M   'P 1'
#
loop_
_entity.id
_entity.type
_entity.pdbx_description
1 polymer ?
#
loop_
_entity_poly.entity_id
_entity_poly.type
_entity_poly.pdbx_seq_one_letter_code
_entity_poly.pdbx_strand_id
1 'polypeptide(L)' 'MAKPDEKRFIKTYSQSGFVDNLMQIWVDKQTGVNYLYSASGYAGGMTVLLNRDGTPVVTPVPNQYDE' A
#
# COMPACT_ATOMS: atom_id res chain seq x y z
N MET A 1 -9.22 15.47 -10.98
CA MET A 1 -9.06 15.56 -9.55
C MET A 1 -9.97 14.60 -8.81
N ALA A 2 -9.46 13.93 -7.83
CA ALA A 2 -10.23 12.94 -7.12
C ALA A 2 -11.29 13.59 -6.25
N LYS A 3 -12.43 12.94 -6.13
CA LYS A 3 -13.46 13.40 -5.22
C LYS A 3 -13.03 13.11 -3.79
N PRO A 4 -13.63 13.79 -2.81
CA PRO A 4 -13.25 13.56 -1.43
C PRO A 4 -13.37 12.11 -0.98
N ASP A 5 -14.33 11.37 -1.55
CA ASP A 5 -14.53 9.97 -1.18
C ASP A 5 -13.75 9.01 -2.05
N GLU A 6 -13.02 9.52 -3.03
CA GLU A 6 -12.16 8.68 -3.87
C GLU A 6 -10.79 8.63 -3.25
N LYS A 7 -10.27 7.44 -3.13
CA LYS A 7 -8.96 7.26 -2.54
C LYS A 7 -8.02 6.67 -3.57
N ARG A 8 -6.88 7.28 -3.70
CA ARG A 8 -5.86 6.78 -4.61
C ARG A 8 -5.23 5.50 -4.07
N PHE A 9 -5.11 5.41 -2.76
CA PHE A 9 -4.45 4.27 -2.14
C PHE A 9 -5.47 3.41 -1.41
N ILE A 10 -5.37 2.11 -1.60
CA ILE A 10 -6.23 1.15 -0.94
C ILE A 10 -5.38 0.23 -0.09
N LYS A 11 -5.76 0.08 1.16
CA LYS A 11 -5.08 -0.83 2.06
C LYS A 11 -5.58 -2.24 1.77
N THR A 12 -4.68 -3.11 1.32
CA THR A 12 -5.04 -4.47 0.97
C THR A 12 -4.63 -5.47 2.04
N TYR A 13 -3.74 -5.11 2.92
CA TYR A 13 -3.26 -6.02 3.94
C TYR A 13 -2.85 -5.23 5.17
N SER A 14 -3.12 -5.78 6.32
CA SER A 14 -2.74 -5.15 7.58
C SER A 14 -2.40 -6.23 8.57
N GLN A 15 -1.29 -6.05 9.24
CA GLN A 15 -0.83 -6.98 10.25
C GLN A 15 -0.25 -6.19 11.40
N SER A 16 -0.70 -6.45 12.61
CA SER A 16 -0.06 -5.86 13.77
C SER A 16 0.70 -6.94 14.47
N GLY A 17 1.91 -6.59 14.83
CA GLY A 17 2.74 -7.49 15.58
C GLY A 17 2.58 -7.24 17.04
N PHE A 18 3.56 -7.68 17.71
CA PHE A 18 3.65 -7.57 19.14
C PHE A 18 4.10 -6.16 19.48
N VAL A 19 3.43 -5.48 20.34
CA VAL A 19 3.88 -4.20 20.86
C VAL A 19 4.14 -3.18 19.77
N ASP A 20 3.11 -2.51 19.35
CA ASP A 20 3.23 -1.33 18.49
C ASP A 20 3.79 -1.57 17.09
N ASN A 21 4.04 -2.81 16.73
CA ASN A 21 4.51 -3.09 15.37
C ASN A 21 3.33 -3.19 14.44
N LEU A 22 3.44 -2.50 13.32
CA LEU A 22 2.36 -2.48 12.34
C LEU A 22 2.95 -2.59 10.94
N MET A 23 2.38 -3.45 10.13
CA MET A 23 2.78 -3.58 8.73
C MET A 23 1.52 -3.56 7.89
N GLN A 24 1.54 -2.77 6.84
CA GLN A 24 0.39 -2.65 5.94
C GLN A 24 0.88 -2.62 4.51
N ILE A 25 0.03 -3.13 3.62
CA ILE A 25 0.29 -3.04 2.19
C ILE A 25 -0.79 -2.17 1.58
N TRP A 26 -0.35 -1.17 0.83
CA TRP A 26 -1.23 -0.24 0.16
C TRP A 26 -0.99 -0.31 -1.33
N VAL A 27 -2.05 -0.22 -2.10
CA VAL A 27 -1.96 -0.24 -3.57
C VAL A 27 -2.35 1.11 -4.11
N ASP A 28 -1.51 1.64 -5.00
CA ASP A 28 -1.83 2.85 -5.73
C ASP A 28 -2.80 2.48 -6.86
N LYS A 29 -4.00 3.01 -6.79
CA LYS A 29 -5.02 2.66 -7.78
C LYS A 29 -4.66 3.12 -9.18
N GLN A 30 -3.82 4.10 -9.31
CA GLN A 30 -3.49 4.65 -10.62
C GLN A 30 -2.40 3.87 -11.31
N THR A 31 -1.48 3.31 -10.56
CA THR A 31 -0.35 2.60 -11.15
C THR A 31 -0.33 1.12 -10.85
N GLY A 32 -1.06 0.72 -9.82
CA GLY A 32 -1.02 -0.68 -9.38
C GLY A 32 0.18 -1.00 -8.52
N VAL A 33 1.05 -0.05 -8.27
CA VAL A 33 2.25 -0.31 -7.47
C VAL A 33 1.86 -0.50 -6.02
N ASN A 34 2.42 -1.53 -5.41
CA ASN A 34 2.19 -1.84 -4.01
C ASN A 34 3.27 -1.20 -3.16
N TYR A 35 2.86 -0.72 -2.00
CA TYR A 35 3.77 -0.10 -1.04
C TYR A 35 3.64 -0.80 0.29
N LEU A 36 4.76 -0.90 0.97
CA LEU A 36 4.80 -1.46 2.31
C LEU A 36 4.96 -0.33 3.31
N TYR A 37 4.03 -0.24 4.23
CA TYR A 37 4.10 0.73 5.31
C TYR A 37 4.42 -0.01 6.60
N SER A 38 5.41 0.47 7.30
CA SER A 38 5.87 -0.14 8.55
C SER A 38 5.91 0.93 9.62
N ALA A 39 5.38 0.63 10.77
CA ALA A 39 5.37 1.56 11.87
C ALA A 39 5.71 0.83 13.17
N SER A 40 6.41 1.52 14.03
CA SER A 40 6.77 0.99 15.34
C SER A 40 6.83 2.17 16.30
N GLY A 41 5.93 2.18 17.27
CA GLY A 41 5.84 3.30 18.18
C GLY A 41 5.51 4.58 17.43
N TYR A 42 6.40 5.55 17.55
CA TYR A 42 6.21 6.83 16.87
C TYR A 42 6.90 6.89 15.51
N ALA A 43 7.59 5.84 15.14
CA ALA A 43 8.33 5.83 13.90
C ALA A 43 7.55 5.09 12.84
N GLY A 44 7.65 5.55 11.61
CA GLY A 44 6.97 4.88 10.51
C GLY A 44 7.63 5.24 9.21
N GLY A 45 7.45 4.39 8.23
CA GLY A 45 8.00 4.63 6.92
C GLY A 45 7.30 3.80 5.89
N MET A 46 7.42 4.21 4.65
CA MET A 46 6.77 3.54 3.53
C MET A 46 7.78 3.35 2.42
N THR A 47 7.76 2.20 1.81
CA THR A 47 8.66 1.89 0.72
C THR A 47 7.91 1.06 -0.31
N VAL A 48 8.46 1.02 -1.51
CA VAL A 48 7.88 0.19 -2.56
C VAL A 48 8.08 -1.28 -2.19
N LEU A 49 7.01 -2.05 -2.32
CA LEU A 49 7.09 -3.48 -2.06
C LEU A 49 7.69 -4.17 -3.28
N LEU A 50 8.73 -4.97 -3.06
CA LEU A 50 9.46 -5.57 -4.16
C LEU A 50 9.22 -7.06 -4.24
N ASN A 51 9.22 -7.57 -5.47
CA ASN A 51 9.28 -9.00 -5.70
C ASN A 51 10.66 -9.50 -5.33
N ARG A 52 10.81 -10.84 -5.30
CA ARG A 52 12.09 -11.38 -4.90
C ARG A 52 13.19 -11.08 -5.90
N ASP A 53 12.83 -10.72 -7.14
CA ASP A 53 13.84 -10.34 -8.14
C ASP A 53 14.16 -8.86 -8.12
N GLY A 54 13.60 -8.12 -7.17
CA GLY A 54 13.91 -6.70 -7.03
C GLY A 54 13.01 -5.77 -7.81
N THR A 55 12.04 -6.29 -8.53
CA THR A 55 11.11 -5.44 -9.25
C THR A 55 9.91 -5.11 -8.37
N PRO A 56 9.28 -3.96 -8.59
CA PRO A 56 8.12 -3.59 -7.79
C PRO A 56 6.96 -4.56 -8.01
N VAL A 57 6.24 -4.83 -6.93
CA VAL A 57 5.02 -5.61 -7.02
C VAL A 57 3.94 -4.71 -7.61
N VAL A 58 3.39 -5.14 -8.74
CA VAL A 58 2.35 -4.36 -9.41
C VAL A 58 1.11 -5.22 -9.51
N THR A 59 0.01 -4.69 -8.98
CA THR A 59 -1.27 -5.36 -9.06
C THR A 59 -2.02 -4.77 -10.25
N PRO A 60 -2.53 -5.61 -11.15
CA PRO A 60 -3.35 -5.08 -12.23
C PRO A 60 -4.50 -4.26 -11.64
N VAL A 61 -4.71 -3.09 -12.20
CA VAL A 61 -5.72 -2.19 -11.69
C VAL A 61 -6.94 -2.29 -12.60
N PRO A 62 -8.00 -2.96 -12.15
CA PRO A 62 -9.21 -3.06 -12.97
C PRO A 62 -9.88 -1.71 -13.12
N ASN A 63 -10.71 -1.60 -14.11
CA ASN A 63 -11.40 -0.36 -14.37
C ASN A 63 -12.21 0.12 -13.18
N GLN A 64 -12.67 -0.78 -12.37
CA GLN A 64 -13.47 -0.38 -11.23
C GLN A 64 -12.69 0.49 -10.25
N TYR A 65 -11.40 0.48 -10.32
CA TYR A 65 -10.60 1.35 -9.47
C TYR A 65 -10.48 2.74 -10.04
N ASP A 66 -10.83 2.91 -11.28
CA ASP A 66 -10.67 4.19 -11.96
C ASP A 66 -11.83 5.12 -11.75
N GLU A 67 -12.84 4.65 -11.14
CA GLU A 67 -14.07 5.41 -11.04
C GLU A 67 -13.96 6.67 -10.32
#